data_3385b1d4d926272e9ff3b3d117e334b3
#
_entry.id   3385b1d4d926272e9ff3b3d117e334b3
#
_cell.length_a   1.000
_cell.length_b   1.000
_cell.length_c   1.000
_cell.angle_alpha   90.00
_cell.angle_beta   90.00
_cell.angle_gamma   90.00
#
_symmetry.space_group_name_H-M   'P 1'
#
loop_
_entity.id
_entity.type
_entity.pdbx_description
1 polymer ?
#
loop_
_entity_poly.entity_id
_entity_poly.type
_entity_poly.pdbx_seq_one_letter_code
_entity_poly.pdbx_strand_id
1 'polypeptide(L)'
;MIINQCDRLGQEEMQISPGNGRIRFCSFPDRGIGRSRNEAILRAEGDICLFSDEDIVYEDGYEAAVLAEFERNPRADMIIFNIEVEEERRTYHITERKPVRWYNCGRYGAVSFAVRRESLLRSGITFSLLFGGGAKYSNGEDSLFLTEFIKKGCRVYTAPVTIGREEAGESTWFHGYNEKFFHDRGVLYHYLYGWLEWPLALRFLYAHKGMLCTEVSLQQARQWMRDGIREAGGR
;
A
#
# COMPACT_ATOMS: atom_id res chain seq x y z
N MET A 1 13.80 -3.21 -10.46
CA MET A 1 14.69 -2.58 -9.44
C MET A 1 14.40 -3.22 -8.11
N ILE A 2 15.42 -3.58 -7.35
CA ILE A 2 15.31 -4.17 -6.00
C ILE A 2 15.94 -3.20 -5.02
N ILE A 3 15.20 -2.78 -4.01
CA ILE A 3 15.70 -1.98 -2.90
C ILE A 3 15.96 -2.91 -1.73
N ASN A 4 17.22 -3.15 -1.47
CA ASN A 4 17.67 -4.07 -0.43
C ASN A 4 18.04 -3.30 0.85
N GLN A 5 17.41 -3.65 1.96
CA GLN A 5 17.66 -3.05 3.28
C GLN A 5 18.69 -3.90 4.03
N CYS A 6 19.95 -3.49 4.00
CA CYS A 6 21.06 -4.20 4.64
C CYS A 6 22.06 -3.20 5.22
N ASP A 7 23.03 -3.69 6.00
CA ASP A 7 23.97 -2.83 6.75
C ASP A 7 25.06 -2.16 5.89
N ARG A 8 24.87 -2.07 4.56
CA ARG A 8 25.80 -1.43 3.63
C ARG A 8 25.09 -0.58 2.59
N LEU A 9 25.79 0.43 2.10
CA LEU A 9 25.41 1.20 0.92
C LEU A 9 26.06 0.60 -0.32
N GLY A 10 25.28 0.38 -1.40
CA GLY A 10 25.80 -0.18 -2.64
C GLY A 10 24.78 -0.16 -3.78
N GLN A 11 25.29 -0.22 -4.99
CA GLN A 11 24.47 -0.39 -6.19
C GLN A 11 25.14 -1.38 -7.13
N GLU A 12 24.38 -2.36 -7.59
CA GLU A 12 24.80 -3.37 -8.56
C GLU A 12 23.75 -3.45 -9.67
N GLU A 13 24.18 -3.66 -10.90
CA GLU A 13 23.28 -3.80 -12.05
C GLU A 13 23.62 -5.08 -12.81
N MET A 14 22.60 -5.88 -13.13
CA MET A 14 22.72 -7.09 -13.94
C MET A 14 21.77 -7.01 -15.13
N GLN A 15 22.23 -7.47 -16.30
CA GLN A 15 21.36 -7.66 -17.46
C GLN A 15 20.70 -9.03 -17.41
N ILE A 16 19.40 -9.09 -17.75
CA ILE A 16 18.66 -10.34 -17.88
C ILE A 16 18.76 -10.77 -19.35
N SER A 17 19.32 -11.96 -19.59
CA SER A 17 19.39 -12.55 -20.93
C SER A 17 18.46 -13.79 -20.99
N PRO A 18 17.69 -14.01 -22.08
CA PRO A 18 17.54 -13.15 -23.25
C PRO A 18 16.53 -12.00 -23.00
N GLY A 19 16.83 -10.82 -23.51
CA GLY A 19 15.96 -9.65 -23.46
C GLY A 19 16.67 -8.35 -23.10
N ASN A 20 15.91 -7.24 -23.06
CA ASN A 20 16.41 -5.93 -22.67
C ASN A 20 16.18 -5.63 -21.18
N GLY A 21 15.80 -6.63 -20.38
CA GLY A 21 15.55 -6.46 -18.96
C GLY A 21 16.83 -6.21 -18.16
N ARG A 22 16.73 -5.34 -17.17
CA ARG A 22 17.81 -5.02 -16.23
C ARG A 22 17.33 -5.21 -14.81
N ILE A 23 18.14 -5.86 -13.98
CA ILE A 23 17.95 -5.88 -12.53
C ILE A 23 18.95 -4.92 -11.94
N ARG A 24 18.46 -3.95 -11.19
CA ARG A 24 19.29 -3.02 -10.41
C ARG A 24 19.05 -3.28 -8.94
N PHE A 25 20.09 -3.68 -8.23
CA PHE A 25 20.09 -3.82 -6.78
C PHE A 25 20.62 -2.54 -6.15
N CYS A 26 19.82 -1.93 -5.28
CA CYS A 26 20.22 -0.75 -4.52
C CYS A 26 20.16 -1.10 -3.03
N SER A 27 21.29 -1.17 -2.38
CA SER A 27 21.41 -1.51 -0.96
C SER A 27 21.51 -0.25 -0.11
N PHE A 28 20.73 -0.20 0.98
CA PHE A 28 20.70 0.92 1.92
C PHE A 28 20.71 0.43 3.36
N PRO A 29 21.42 1.14 4.26
CA PRO A 29 21.48 0.80 5.69
C PRO A 29 20.18 1.17 6.44
N ASP A 30 19.35 1.99 5.85
CA ASP A 30 18.08 2.44 6.44
C ASP A 30 16.97 1.41 6.27
N ARG A 31 16.13 1.26 7.30
CA ARG A 31 15.02 0.31 7.31
C ARG A 31 13.67 1.02 7.26
N GLY A 32 12.67 0.34 6.72
CA GLY A 32 11.28 0.78 6.63
C GLY A 32 10.72 0.73 5.21
N ILE A 33 9.54 0.13 5.05
CA ILE A 33 8.91 -0.10 3.75
C ILE A 33 8.65 1.21 2.97
N GLY A 34 8.21 2.26 3.65
CA GLY A 34 7.99 3.57 3.02
C GLY A 34 9.29 4.16 2.46
N ARG A 35 10.42 3.95 3.16
CA ARG A 35 11.73 4.40 2.70
C ARG A 35 12.17 3.65 1.45
N SER A 36 12.06 2.32 1.44
CA SER A 36 12.39 1.50 0.28
C SER A 36 11.60 1.91 -0.95
N ARG A 37 10.29 2.10 -0.80
CA ARG A 37 9.43 2.52 -1.91
C ARG A 37 9.76 3.92 -2.41
N ASN A 38 10.12 4.86 -1.52
CA ASN A 38 10.56 6.20 -1.91
C ASN A 38 11.89 6.16 -2.68
N GLU A 39 12.85 5.34 -2.24
CA GLU A 39 14.11 5.13 -2.96
C GLU A 39 13.88 4.52 -4.35
N ALA A 40 12.90 3.60 -4.47
CA ALA A 40 12.50 3.05 -5.76
C ALA A 40 11.86 4.11 -6.67
N ILE A 41 10.97 4.96 -6.17
CA ILE A 41 10.35 6.04 -6.93
C ILE A 41 11.40 6.99 -7.51
N LEU A 42 12.37 7.40 -6.71
CA LEU A 42 13.44 8.31 -7.13
C LEU A 42 14.30 7.76 -8.28
N ARG A 43 14.43 6.43 -8.38
CA ARG A 43 15.29 5.74 -9.34
C ARG A 43 14.53 5.04 -10.46
N ALA A 44 13.20 5.08 -10.44
CA ALA A 44 12.38 4.47 -11.47
C ALA A 44 12.63 5.13 -12.82
N GLU A 45 12.80 4.33 -13.88
CA GLU A 45 13.06 4.78 -15.26
C GLU A 45 11.94 4.39 -16.22
N GLY A 46 11.19 3.33 -15.92
CA GLY A 46 10.09 2.86 -16.78
C GLY A 46 8.89 3.82 -16.76
N ASP A 47 8.10 3.81 -17.82
CA ASP A 47 6.92 4.66 -17.97
C ASP A 47 5.81 4.29 -16.97
N ILE A 48 5.74 3.01 -16.59
CA ILE A 48 4.82 2.47 -15.58
C ILE A 48 5.64 1.82 -14.49
N CYS A 49 5.32 2.14 -13.24
CA CYS A 49 5.93 1.60 -12.05
C CYS A 49 4.94 0.67 -11.36
N LEU A 50 5.35 -0.59 -11.13
CA LEU A 50 4.69 -1.51 -10.22
C LEU A 50 5.46 -1.57 -8.91
N PHE A 51 4.74 -1.51 -7.80
CA PHE A 51 5.33 -1.82 -6.49
C PHE A 51 5.17 -3.30 -6.23
N SER A 52 6.23 -3.94 -5.75
CA SER A 52 6.25 -5.37 -5.44
C SER A 52 6.95 -5.59 -4.11
N ASP A 53 6.42 -6.47 -3.31
CA ASP A 53 7.10 -7.01 -2.14
C ASP A 53 7.81 -8.33 -2.54
N GLU A 54 8.68 -8.86 -1.69
CA GLU A 54 9.54 -10.01 -2.02
C GLU A 54 8.78 -11.33 -2.18
N ASP A 55 7.55 -11.39 -1.67
CA ASP A 55 6.66 -12.54 -1.66
C ASP A 55 5.62 -12.52 -2.82
N ILE A 56 5.75 -11.59 -3.76
CA ILE A 56 4.86 -11.51 -4.92
C ILE A 56 5.42 -12.26 -6.11
N VAL A 57 4.65 -13.23 -6.61
CA VAL A 57 4.91 -13.94 -7.87
C VAL A 57 3.93 -13.46 -8.93
N TYR A 58 4.45 -12.87 -9.99
CA TYR A 58 3.63 -12.38 -11.09
C TYR A 58 3.20 -13.50 -12.01
N GLU A 59 1.99 -13.36 -12.59
CA GLU A 59 1.47 -14.27 -13.61
C GLU A 59 2.18 -14.05 -14.96
N ASP A 60 2.27 -15.10 -15.77
CA ASP A 60 2.81 -14.98 -17.12
C ASP A 60 2.02 -13.97 -17.95
N GLY A 61 2.71 -13.03 -18.58
CA GLY A 61 2.08 -11.98 -19.39
C GLY A 61 1.47 -10.83 -18.60
N TYR A 62 1.72 -10.71 -17.29
CA TYR A 62 1.22 -9.60 -16.46
C TYR A 62 1.59 -8.23 -17.03
N GLU A 63 2.77 -8.08 -17.62
CA GLU A 63 3.21 -6.82 -18.23
C GLU A 63 2.27 -6.39 -19.37
N ALA A 64 1.93 -7.31 -20.26
CA ALA A 64 0.98 -7.06 -21.35
C ALA A 64 -0.42 -6.71 -20.82
N ALA A 65 -0.86 -7.40 -19.77
CA ALA A 65 -2.15 -7.13 -19.13
C ALA A 65 -2.19 -5.74 -18.49
N VAL A 66 -1.12 -5.32 -17.82
CA VAL A 66 -0.99 -3.97 -17.24
C VAL A 66 -1.02 -2.91 -18.34
N LEU A 67 -0.24 -3.07 -19.40
CA LEU A 67 -0.20 -2.13 -20.54
C LEU A 67 -1.58 -1.99 -21.21
N ALA A 68 -2.26 -3.12 -21.46
CA ALA A 68 -3.59 -3.13 -22.07
C ALA A 68 -4.63 -2.35 -21.23
N GLU A 69 -4.56 -2.39 -19.91
CA GLU A 69 -5.46 -1.62 -19.06
C GLU A 69 -5.15 -0.11 -19.10
N PHE A 70 -3.89 0.29 -19.22
CA PHE A 70 -3.53 1.70 -19.44
C PHE A 70 -3.90 2.19 -20.82
N GLU A 71 -3.83 1.37 -21.86
CA GLU A 71 -4.30 1.68 -23.21
C GLU A 71 -5.83 1.84 -23.24
N ARG A 72 -6.55 0.96 -22.54
CA ARG A 72 -8.02 1.03 -22.39
C ARG A 72 -8.45 2.30 -21.66
N ASN A 73 -7.67 2.76 -20.67
CA ASN A 73 -7.94 3.98 -19.92
C ASN A 73 -6.73 4.94 -19.96
N PRO A 74 -6.52 5.65 -21.08
CA PRO A 74 -5.37 6.56 -21.23
C PRO A 74 -5.35 7.71 -20.20
N ARG A 75 -6.50 7.98 -19.56
CA ARG A 75 -6.61 9.03 -18.55
C ARG A 75 -6.24 8.55 -17.14
N ALA A 76 -6.01 7.27 -16.93
CA ALA A 76 -5.61 6.75 -15.63
C ALA A 76 -4.17 7.16 -15.30
N ASP A 77 -3.98 7.74 -14.14
CA ASP A 77 -2.67 8.01 -13.55
C ASP A 77 -2.17 6.78 -12.79
N MET A 78 -3.10 5.99 -12.22
CA MET A 78 -2.85 4.72 -11.54
C MET A 78 -3.99 3.74 -11.83
N ILE A 79 -3.63 2.46 -11.97
CA ILE A 79 -4.59 1.35 -12.02
C ILE A 79 -4.25 0.35 -10.91
N ILE A 80 -5.28 -0.10 -10.20
CA ILE A 80 -5.18 -1.08 -9.13
C ILE A 80 -5.66 -2.43 -9.65
N PHE A 81 -4.83 -3.44 -9.50
CA PHE A 81 -5.03 -4.80 -9.97
C PHE A 81 -5.36 -5.76 -8.81
N ASN A 82 -5.79 -6.97 -9.12
CA ASN A 82 -5.85 -8.04 -8.14
C ASN A 82 -4.47 -8.67 -7.99
N ILE A 83 -4.10 -8.92 -6.74
CA ILE A 83 -3.09 -9.89 -6.33
C ILE A 83 -3.84 -10.98 -5.59
N GLU A 84 -3.68 -12.24 -6.01
CA GLU A 84 -4.27 -13.38 -5.32
C GLU A 84 -3.59 -13.56 -3.97
N VAL A 85 -4.39 -13.68 -2.93
CA VAL A 85 -3.96 -13.98 -1.56
C VAL A 85 -4.79 -15.13 -1.03
N GLU A 86 -4.33 -15.80 0.02
CA GLU A 86 -5.12 -16.85 0.70
C GLU A 86 -6.51 -16.34 1.05
N GLU A 87 -7.52 -17.20 0.92
CA GLU A 87 -8.94 -16.82 1.05
C GLU A 87 -9.24 -16.17 2.41
N GLU A 88 -8.64 -16.68 3.47
CA GLU A 88 -8.78 -16.17 4.85
C GLU A 88 -8.20 -14.76 5.03
N ARG A 89 -7.21 -14.40 4.22
CA ARG A 89 -6.52 -13.10 4.25
C ARG A 89 -7.12 -12.10 3.28
N ARG A 90 -7.96 -12.55 2.35
CA ARG A 90 -8.54 -11.73 1.30
C ARG A 90 -9.56 -10.73 1.87
N THR A 91 -9.24 -9.47 1.85
CA THR A 91 -10.12 -8.39 2.32
C THR A 91 -10.98 -7.78 1.21
N TYR A 92 -10.58 -7.95 -0.06
CA TYR A 92 -11.32 -7.48 -1.23
C TYR A 92 -10.97 -8.30 -2.48
N HIS A 93 -11.85 -8.23 -3.48
CA HIS A 93 -11.57 -8.70 -4.85
C HIS A 93 -12.19 -7.70 -5.83
N ILE A 94 -11.42 -7.28 -6.81
CA ILE A 94 -11.84 -6.31 -7.84
C ILE A 94 -12.55 -7.08 -8.95
N THR A 95 -13.85 -6.81 -9.14
CA THR A 95 -14.69 -7.45 -10.15
C THR A 95 -15.06 -6.53 -11.31
N GLU A 96 -14.79 -5.23 -11.18
CA GLU A 96 -15.18 -4.23 -12.18
C GLU A 96 -14.18 -3.06 -12.28
N ARG A 97 -14.19 -2.40 -13.43
CA ARG A 97 -13.43 -1.17 -13.66
C ARG A 97 -14.21 0.03 -13.17
N LYS A 98 -13.72 0.68 -12.10
CA LYS A 98 -14.37 1.86 -11.54
C LYS A 98 -13.35 2.84 -10.96
N PRO A 99 -13.70 4.14 -10.87
CA PRO A 99 -12.84 5.11 -10.24
C PRO A 99 -12.71 4.82 -8.74
N VAL A 100 -11.49 4.92 -8.24
CA VAL A 100 -11.20 4.89 -6.81
C VAL A 100 -11.29 6.31 -6.25
N ARG A 101 -11.90 6.44 -5.08
CA ARG A 101 -12.14 7.72 -4.39
C ARG A 101 -11.48 7.68 -3.01
N TRP A 102 -11.21 8.84 -2.45
CA TRP A 102 -10.58 8.98 -1.13
C TRP A 102 -11.30 8.22 0.00
N TYR A 103 -12.62 8.03 -0.10
CA TYR A 103 -13.43 7.35 0.93
C TYR A 103 -13.49 5.82 0.79
N ASN A 104 -12.99 5.24 -0.31
CA ASN A 104 -12.98 3.80 -0.54
C ASN A 104 -11.58 3.23 -0.88
N CYS A 105 -10.53 4.05 -0.77
CA CYS A 105 -9.17 3.67 -1.16
C CYS A 105 -8.42 2.86 -0.07
N GLY A 106 -8.76 2.99 1.20
CA GLY A 106 -8.01 2.42 2.32
C GLY A 106 -8.01 0.89 2.44
N ARG A 107 -8.47 0.17 1.42
CA ARG A 107 -8.46 -1.29 1.33
C ARG A 107 -7.36 -1.84 0.42
N TYR A 108 -6.75 -0.99 -0.40
CA TYR A 108 -5.80 -1.41 -1.43
C TYR A 108 -4.37 -1.26 -0.92
N GLY A 109 -3.55 -2.30 -1.10
CA GLY A 109 -2.13 -2.32 -0.79
C GLY A 109 -1.28 -1.93 -2.01
N ALA A 110 -0.09 -1.40 -1.77
CA ALA A 110 0.80 -0.90 -2.82
C ALA A 110 1.21 -1.98 -3.83
N VAL A 111 1.31 -3.23 -3.42
CA VAL A 111 1.63 -4.37 -4.31
C VAL A 111 0.64 -4.53 -5.48
N SER A 112 -0.56 -3.94 -5.36
CA SER A 112 -1.57 -3.92 -6.41
C SER A 112 -1.51 -2.69 -7.32
N PHE A 113 -0.59 -1.71 -7.07
CA PHE A 113 -0.54 -0.45 -7.77
C PHE A 113 0.36 -0.49 -9.00
N ALA A 114 -0.21 -0.22 -10.18
CA ALA A 114 0.54 0.18 -11.35
C ALA A 114 0.32 1.68 -11.58
N VAL A 115 1.38 2.46 -11.66
CA VAL A 115 1.34 3.94 -11.65
C VAL A 115 2.15 4.49 -12.81
N ARG A 116 1.61 5.48 -13.54
CA ARG A 116 2.43 6.22 -14.50
C ARG A 116 3.52 6.97 -13.77
N ARG A 117 4.78 6.73 -14.16
CA ARG A 117 5.93 7.41 -13.58
C ARG A 117 5.81 8.94 -13.63
N GLU A 118 5.35 9.46 -14.76
CA GLU A 118 5.11 10.89 -14.91
C GLU A 118 4.13 11.44 -13.86
N SER A 119 3.07 10.71 -13.58
CA SER A 119 2.09 11.09 -12.56
C SER A 119 2.65 11.03 -11.13
N LEU A 120 3.51 10.05 -10.83
CA LEU A 120 4.26 10.00 -9.58
C LEU A 120 5.12 11.25 -9.39
N LEU A 121 5.94 11.56 -10.39
CA LEU A 121 6.86 12.71 -10.33
C LEU A 121 6.10 14.03 -10.26
N ARG A 122 5.05 14.20 -11.08
CA ARG A 122 4.22 15.41 -11.09
C ARG A 122 3.49 15.62 -9.76
N SER A 123 3.02 14.57 -9.12
CA SER A 123 2.30 14.66 -7.84
C SER A 123 3.22 15.07 -6.68
N GLY A 124 4.50 14.70 -6.76
CA GLY A 124 5.49 14.90 -5.70
C GLY A 124 5.18 14.13 -4.41
N ILE A 125 4.33 13.08 -4.49
CA ILE A 125 3.92 12.30 -3.32
C ILE A 125 4.94 11.22 -3.02
N THR A 126 5.16 10.99 -1.74
CA THR A 126 6.03 9.94 -1.22
C THR A 126 5.28 9.10 -0.19
N PHE A 127 5.74 7.88 0.04
CA PHE A 127 5.24 7.06 1.14
C PHE A 127 5.66 7.66 2.48
N SER A 128 4.75 7.60 3.45
CA SER A 128 5.02 8.06 4.80
C SER A 128 6.15 7.25 5.45
N LEU A 129 7.06 7.93 6.15
CA LEU A 129 8.11 7.28 6.94
C LEU A 129 7.66 7.00 8.39
N LEU A 130 6.46 7.47 8.77
CA LEU A 130 5.89 7.23 10.09
C LEU A 130 5.00 5.99 10.15
N PHE A 131 4.55 5.48 8.98
CA PHE A 131 3.64 4.36 8.85
C PHE A 131 4.27 3.24 8.02
N GLY A 132 3.82 2.00 8.28
CA GLY A 132 4.23 0.81 7.57
C GLY A 132 5.27 -0.04 8.30
N GLY A 133 5.63 -1.16 7.71
CA GLY A 133 6.61 -2.08 8.28
C GLY A 133 7.95 -1.40 8.59
N GLY A 134 8.41 -1.55 9.83
CA GLY A 134 9.64 -0.93 10.34
C GLY A 134 9.51 0.53 10.77
N ALA A 135 8.31 1.14 10.70
CA ALA A 135 8.04 2.50 11.13
C ALA A 135 7.41 2.56 12.55
N LYS A 136 7.16 3.77 13.04
CA LYS A 136 6.52 4.00 14.37
C LYS A 136 5.12 3.37 14.43
N TYR A 137 4.32 3.57 13.39
CA TYR A 137 2.96 3.04 13.27
C TYR A 137 2.94 1.89 12.27
N SER A 138 2.35 0.77 12.67
CA SER A 138 2.53 -0.55 12.06
C SER A 138 2.01 -0.70 10.62
N ASN A 139 1.07 0.14 10.18
CA ASN A 139 0.49 0.07 8.84
C ASN A 139 -0.18 1.39 8.44
N GLY A 140 -0.51 1.54 7.14
CA GLY A 140 -1.30 2.67 6.64
C GLY A 140 -0.58 3.54 5.62
N GLU A 141 0.70 3.28 5.32
CA GLU A 141 1.49 4.02 4.33
C GLU A 141 0.84 3.98 2.95
N ASP A 142 0.27 2.83 2.57
CA ASP A 142 -0.42 2.63 1.28
C ASP A 142 -1.69 3.46 1.20
N SER A 143 -2.47 3.44 2.28
CA SER A 143 -3.72 4.21 2.38
C SER A 143 -3.46 5.71 2.33
N LEU A 144 -2.42 6.19 3.02
CA LEU A 144 -2.00 7.58 2.99
C LEU A 144 -1.53 7.98 1.60
N PHE A 145 -0.62 7.21 1.00
CA PHE A 145 -0.11 7.44 -0.34
C PHE A 145 -1.26 7.56 -1.37
N LEU A 146 -2.17 6.58 -1.38
CA LEU A 146 -3.28 6.54 -2.31
C LEU A 146 -4.27 7.69 -2.08
N THR A 147 -4.56 8.01 -0.83
CA THR A 147 -5.44 9.14 -0.48
C THR A 147 -4.86 10.46 -0.94
N GLU A 148 -3.56 10.70 -0.70
CA GLU A 148 -2.89 11.92 -1.11
C GLU A 148 -2.79 12.01 -2.64
N PHE A 149 -2.49 10.91 -3.32
CA PHE A 149 -2.45 10.84 -4.78
C PHE A 149 -3.79 11.26 -5.40
N ILE A 150 -4.90 10.77 -4.85
CA ILE A 150 -6.25 11.17 -5.27
C ILE A 150 -6.54 12.64 -4.93
N LYS A 151 -6.16 13.12 -3.74
CA LYS A 151 -6.35 14.53 -3.33
C LYS A 151 -5.55 15.51 -4.20
N LYS A 152 -4.43 15.08 -4.79
CA LYS A 152 -3.65 15.86 -5.77
C LYS A 152 -4.29 15.88 -7.17
N GLY A 153 -5.46 15.29 -7.34
CA GLY A 153 -6.21 15.27 -8.60
C GLY A 153 -5.81 14.14 -9.55
N CYS A 154 -4.97 13.21 -9.11
CA CYS A 154 -4.61 12.04 -9.89
C CYS A 154 -5.79 11.06 -9.99
N ARG A 155 -5.98 10.48 -11.16
CA ARG A 155 -7.10 9.59 -11.47
C ARG A 155 -6.69 8.15 -11.27
N VAL A 156 -7.35 7.50 -10.31
CA VAL A 156 -7.10 6.10 -9.95
C VAL A 156 -8.31 5.26 -10.34
N TYR A 157 -8.06 4.11 -10.94
CA TYR A 157 -9.10 3.16 -11.36
C TYR A 157 -8.75 1.74 -10.91
N THR A 158 -9.76 0.90 -10.77
CA THR A 158 -9.58 -0.54 -10.59
C THR A 158 -9.63 -1.27 -11.94
N ALA A 159 -8.93 -2.41 -12.04
CA ALA A 159 -9.04 -3.37 -13.14
C ALA A 159 -9.34 -4.77 -12.59
N PRO A 160 -10.36 -5.49 -13.11
CA PRO A 160 -10.69 -6.86 -12.68
C PRO A 160 -9.75 -7.87 -13.36
N VAL A 161 -8.45 -7.65 -13.19
CA VAL A 161 -7.37 -8.46 -13.75
C VAL A 161 -6.46 -8.86 -12.60
N THR A 162 -6.18 -10.13 -12.46
CA THR A 162 -5.16 -10.65 -11.55
C THR A 162 -3.83 -10.63 -12.26
N ILE A 163 -2.82 -10.02 -11.65
CA ILE A 163 -1.47 -9.89 -12.22
C ILE A 163 -0.42 -10.70 -11.48
N GLY A 164 -0.76 -11.25 -10.33
CA GLY A 164 0.15 -12.05 -9.52
C GLY A 164 -0.54 -12.62 -8.30
N ARG A 165 0.23 -13.34 -7.51
CA ARG A 165 -0.20 -13.92 -6.24
C ARG A 165 0.87 -13.68 -5.17
N GLU A 166 0.44 -13.59 -3.93
CA GLU A 166 1.31 -13.60 -2.76
C GLU A 166 1.66 -15.06 -2.43
N GLU A 167 2.95 -15.37 -2.25
CA GLU A 167 3.35 -16.68 -1.74
C GLU A 167 2.95 -16.84 -0.28
N ALA A 168 2.52 -18.05 0.07
CA ALA A 168 2.14 -18.35 1.44
C ALA A 168 3.32 -18.12 2.40
N GLY A 169 3.14 -17.23 3.36
CA GLY A 169 4.12 -16.89 4.38
C GLY A 169 3.48 -16.26 5.60
N GLU A 170 4.15 -16.37 6.74
CA GLU A 170 3.73 -15.64 7.94
C GLU A 170 4.03 -14.15 7.79
N SER A 171 3.01 -13.31 7.99
CA SER A 171 3.22 -11.86 8.04
C SER A 171 4.13 -11.48 9.20
N THR A 172 5.28 -10.93 8.90
CA THR A 172 6.25 -10.48 9.92
C THR A 172 5.81 -9.20 10.65
N TRP A 173 4.75 -8.53 10.15
CA TRP A 173 4.31 -7.22 10.63
C TRP A 173 2.97 -7.24 11.36
N PHE A 174 2.14 -8.26 11.16
CA PHE A 174 0.85 -8.37 11.84
C PHE A 174 0.96 -9.23 13.10
N HIS A 175 0.77 -8.60 14.24
CA HIS A 175 0.86 -9.25 15.57
C HIS A 175 -0.51 -9.37 16.28
N GLY A 176 -1.59 -9.50 15.50
CA GLY A 176 -2.95 -9.62 16.03
C GLY A 176 -3.63 -8.28 16.31
N TYR A 177 -4.91 -8.37 16.73
CA TYR A 177 -5.76 -7.22 17.04
C TYR A 177 -5.57 -6.78 18.50
N ASN A 178 -4.42 -6.18 18.78
CA ASN A 178 -4.00 -5.73 20.10
C ASN A 178 -4.11 -4.20 20.25
N GLU A 179 -3.70 -3.69 21.43
CA GLU A 179 -3.68 -2.25 21.72
C GLU A 179 -2.97 -1.43 20.65
N LYS A 180 -1.74 -1.86 20.27
CA LYS A 180 -0.96 -1.17 19.24
C LYS A 180 -1.70 -1.09 17.91
N PHE A 181 -2.34 -2.17 17.47
CA PHE A 181 -3.12 -2.20 16.23
C PHE A 181 -4.21 -1.13 16.23
N PHE A 182 -5.02 -1.05 17.28
CA PHE A 182 -6.13 -0.09 17.37
C PHE A 182 -5.64 1.33 17.57
N HIS A 183 -4.61 1.52 18.37
CA HIS A 183 -3.98 2.82 18.58
C HIS A 183 -3.43 3.37 17.25
N ASP A 184 -2.58 2.62 16.56
CA ASP A 184 -1.98 3.02 15.27
C ASP A 184 -3.06 3.28 14.20
N ARG A 185 -4.13 2.48 14.21
CA ARG A 185 -5.30 2.69 13.35
C ARG A 185 -6.01 4.01 13.68
N GLY A 186 -6.09 4.38 14.95
CA GLY A 186 -6.62 5.68 15.39
C GLY A 186 -5.78 6.84 14.85
N VAL A 187 -4.46 6.76 14.98
CA VAL A 187 -3.53 7.75 14.39
C VAL A 187 -3.71 7.86 12.89
N LEU A 188 -3.78 6.72 12.19
CA LEU A 188 -4.00 6.68 10.74
C LEU A 188 -5.30 7.38 10.33
N TYR A 189 -6.38 7.15 11.07
CA TYR A 189 -7.70 7.74 10.78
C TYR A 189 -7.69 9.26 10.91
N HIS A 190 -6.91 9.80 11.85
CA HIS A 190 -6.70 11.23 11.96
C HIS A 190 -6.13 11.82 10.67
N TYR A 191 -5.04 11.25 10.14
CA TYR A 191 -4.39 11.74 8.92
C TYR A 191 -5.23 11.51 7.65
N LEU A 192 -5.97 10.40 7.57
CA LEU A 192 -6.81 10.10 6.40
C LEU A 192 -8.06 10.99 6.32
N TYR A 193 -8.74 11.18 7.45
CA TYR A 193 -10.13 11.63 7.48
C TYR A 193 -10.35 12.95 8.21
N GLY A 194 -9.39 13.43 9.00
CA GLY A 194 -9.50 14.68 9.75
C GLY A 194 -10.78 14.72 10.62
N TRP A 195 -11.64 15.70 10.44
CA TRP A 195 -12.87 15.85 11.23
C TRP A 195 -13.85 14.66 11.17
N LEU A 196 -13.73 13.78 10.16
CA LEU A 196 -14.49 12.53 10.04
C LEU A 196 -13.81 11.34 10.72
N GLU A 197 -12.66 11.52 11.35
CA GLU A 197 -11.85 10.46 11.97
C GLU A 197 -12.67 9.57 12.90
N TRP A 198 -13.42 10.18 13.81
CA TRP A 198 -14.17 9.44 14.82
C TRP A 198 -15.43 8.73 14.28
N PRO A 199 -16.31 9.35 13.47
CA PRO A 199 -17.39 8.64 12.81
C PRO A 199 -16.92 7.43 11.98
N LEU A 200 -15.83 7.57 11.24
CA LEU A 200 -15.30 6.48 10.41
C LEU A 200 -14.58 5.41 11.24
N ALA A 201 -13.92 5.78 12.34
CA ALA A 201 -13.36 4.84 13.30
C ALA A 201 -14.45 3.96 13.93
N LEU A 202 -15.55 4.56 14.37
CA LEU A 202 -16.69 3.81 14.90
C LEU A 202 -17.31 2.88 13.85
N ARG A 203 -17.53 3.39 12.63
CA ARG A 203 -18.04 2.56 11.53
C ARG A 203 -17.12 1.35 11.28
N PHE A 204 -15.81 1.54 11.25
CA PHE A 204 -14.83 0.45 11.08
C PHE A 204 -14.96 -0.59 12.19
N LEU A 205 -14.94 -0.16 13.45
CA LEU A 205 -15.05 -1.06 14.60
C LEU A 205 -16.35 -1.88 14.57
N TYR A 206 -17.48 -1.26 14.28
CA TYR A 206 -18.77 -1.96 14.24
C TYR A 206 -18.91 -2.87 13.03
N ALA A 207 -18.44 -2.45 11.85
CA ALA A 207 -18.52 -3.24 10.63
C ALA A 207 -17.66 -4.51 10.69
N HIS A 208 -16.54 -4.47 11.41
CA HIS A 208 -15.59 -5.58 11.51
C HIS A 208 -15.52 -6.21 12.91
N LYS A 209 -16.49 -5.95 13.79
CA LYS A 209 -16.49 -6.39 15.17
C LYS A 209 -16.21 -7.88 15.32
N GLY A 210 -16.82 -8.73 14.48
CA GLY A 210 -16.67 -10.19 14.55
C GLY A 210 -15.23 -10.66 14.35
N MET A 211 -14.46 -9.95 13.51
CA MET A 211 -13.05 -10.25 13.24
C MET A 211 -12.12 -9.58 14.26
N LEU A 212 -12.37 -8.31 14.55
CA LEU A 212 -11.47 -7.46 15.35
C LEU A 212 -11.55 -7.72 16.86
N CYS A 213 -12.69 -8.18 17.36
CA CYS A 213 -12.96 -8.29 18.81
C CYS A 213 -13.09 -9.75 19.25
N THR A 214 -12.22 -10.62 18.76
CA THR A 214 -12.15 -12.03 19.21
C THR A 214 -11.46 -12.18 20.56
N GLU A 215 -10.40 -11.42 20.79
CA GLU A 215 -9.60 -11.46 22.02
C GLU A 215 -9.71 -10.19 22.87
N VAL A 216 -10.21 -9.09 22.27
CA VAL A 216 -10.36 -7.80 22.95
C VAL A 216 -11.81 -7.33 22.90
N SER A 217 -12.25 -6.63 23.94
CA SER A 217 -13.61 -6.07 23.94
C SER A 217 -13.71 -4.86 23.00
N LEU A 218 -14.91 -4.65 22.44
CA LEU A 218 -15.20 -3.47 21.61
C LEU A 218 -14.93 -2.15 22.37
N GLN A 219 -15.11 -2.16 23.70
CA GLN A 219 -14.85 -0.99 24.53
C GLN A 219 -13.34 -0.67 24.60
N GLN A 220 -12.48 -1.67 24.75
CA GLN A 220 -11.02 -1.52 24.71
C GLN A 220 -10.56 -1.04 23.34
N ALA A 221 -10.99 -1.72 22.26
CA ALA A 221 -10.66 -1.34 20.89
C ALA A 221 -11.04 0.13 20.60
N ARG A 222 -12.25 0.54 21.04
CA ARG A 222 -12.71 1.92 20.93
C ARG A 222 -11.87 2.90 21.72
N GLN A 223 -11.45 2.54 22.91
CA GLN A 223 -10.59 3.38 23.76
C GLN A 223 -9.22 3.58 23.10
N TRP A 224 -8.56 2.52 22.69
CA TRP A 224 -7.25 2.58 22.03
C TRP A 224 -7.26 3.38 20.72
N MET A 225 -8.31 3.20 19.90
CA MET A 225 -8.45 4.05 18.70
C MET A 225 -8.62 5.55 19.06
N ARG A 226 -9.36 5.85 20.15
CA ARG A 226 -9.52 7.23 20.62
C ARG A 226 -8.20 7.81 21.09
N ASP A 227 -7.39 7.02 21.79
CA ASP A 227 -6.09 7.46 22.29
C ASP A 227 -5.13 7.75 21.14
N GLY A 228 -5.11 6.92 20.09
CA GLY A 228 -4.36 7.19 18.88
C GLY A 228 -4.81 8.46 18.15
N ILE A 229 -6.12 8.69 18.02
CA ILE A 229 -6.66 9.93 17.44
C ILE A 229 -6.22 11.16 18.23
N ARG A 230 -6.25 11.08 19.57
CA ARG A 230 -5.82 12.18 20.45
C ARG A 230 -4.33 12.46 20.33
N GLU A 231 -3.49 11.41 20.32
CA GLU A 231 -2.04 11.56 20.12
C GLU A 231 -1.78 12.32 18.81
N ALA A 232 -2.40 11.88 17.70
CA ALA A 232 -2.21 12.50 16.40
C ALA A 232 -2.68 13.97 16.34
N GLY A 233 -3.76 14.29 17.06
CA GLY A 233 -4.32 15.63 17.15
C GLY A 233 -3.60 16.55 18.13
N GLY A 234 -2.57 16.09 18.83
CA GLY A 234 -1.87 16.87 19.87
C GLY A 234 -2.72 17.18 21.10
N ARG A 235 -3.68 16.33 21.47
CA ARG A 235 -4.67 16.54 22.54
C ARG A 235 -4.56 15.50 23.65
#